data_0603b06d22bda885dc6ceaf685585570
#
_entry.id   0603b06d22bda885dc6ceaf685585570
#
_cell.length_a   1.000
_cell.length_b   1.000
_cell.length_c   1.000
_cell.angle_alpha   90.00
_cell.angle_beta   90.00
_cell.angle_gamma   90.00
#
_symmetry.space_group_name_H-M   'P 1'
#
loop_
_entity.id
_entity.type
_entity.pdbx_description
1 polymer ?
#
loop_
_entity_poly.entity_id
_entity_poly.type
_entity_poly.pdbx_seq_one_letter_code
_entity_poly.pdbx_strand_id
1 'polypeptide(L)'
;MFPLETDEKFIPVAFGDFDEARIGDWVLAIGNPFGLGGTVTSGIISARNRDINLTRYDDFIQTDASINQGNSGGPLFNLKGEVIGINTAIIAPGQAGSIGIGFAIPANAASNIIDQLIKYGETRRGWLGVRIQEVTKEIAEVENLKTPSGALVASVGEKSPADKAGIKAGDIILEFDGKKIDTMRKLPKVVASTDVGKSVTLKIWRNKKMIDKRLTLGRLESSSEFKEKKA
;
A
#
# COMPACT_ATOMS: atom_id res chain seq x y z
N MET A 1 20.03 1.75 7.49
CA MET A 1 20.17 0.30 7.46
C MET A 1 21.52 -0.04 8.09
N PHE A 2 21.53 -0.82 9.14
CA PHE A 2 22.79 -1.24 9.78
C PHE A 2 23.13 -2.61 9.22
N PRO A 3 24.31 -2.80 8.58
CA PRO A 3 24.76 -4.13 8.18
C PRO A 3 24.92 -5.00 9.43
N LEU A 4 24.53 -6.25 9.36
CA LEU A 4 24.85 -7.21 10.40
C LEU A 4 26.35 -7.54 10.26
N GLU A 5 27.13 -7.16 11.26
CA GLU A 5 28.53 -7.56 11.36
C GLU A 5 28.59 -8.93 12.01
N THR A 6 28.71 -9.98 11.18
CA THR A 6 28.84 -11.36 11.64
C THR A 6 29.57 -12.20 10.60
N ASP A 7 30.35 -13.16 11.07
CA ASP A 7 31.00 -14.16 10.22
C ASP A 7 30.08 -15.35 9.91
N GLU A 8 28.86 -15.36 10.46
CA GLU A 8 27.90 -16.44 10.22
C GLU A 8 27.31 -16.36 8.81
N LYS A 9 27.28 -17.50 8.13
CA LYS A 9 26.60 -17.63 6.83
C LYS A 9 25.10 -17.81 7.06
N PHE A 10 24.32 -16.78 6.73
CA PHE A 10 22.87 -16.90 6.71
C PHE A 10 22.37 -17.60 5.45
N ILE A 11 21.35 -18.42 5.62
CA ILE A 11 20.60 -18.99 4.49
C ILE A 11 19.48 -18.00 4.17
N PRO A 12 19.53 -17.31 3.01
CA PRO A 12 18.48 -16.37 2.65
C PRO A 12 17.19 -17.12 2.31
N VAL A 13 16.07 -16.49 2.59
CA VAL A 13 14.75 -16.94 2.15
C VAL A 13 14.27 -16.05 0.99
N ALA A 14 13.52 -16.62 0.07
CA ALA A 14 12.97 -15.89 -1.07
C ALA A 14 11.68 -15.15 -0.67
N PHE A 15 11.46 -13.99 -1.28
CA PHE A 15 10.13 -13.39 -1.30
C PHE A 15 9.28 -14.12 -2.34
N GLY A 16 8.06 -14.50 -1.93
CA GLY A 16 7.03 -15.03 -2.81
C GLY A 16 6.16 -13.92 -3.39
N ASP A 17 5.46 -14.25 -4.47
CA ASP A 17 4.49 -13.33 -5.07
C ASP A 17 3.15 -13.42 -4.32
N PHE A 18 2.82 -12.36 -3.56
CA PHE A 18 1.54 -12.31 -2.86
C PHE A 18 0.34 -12.18 -3.82
N ASP A 19 0.53 -11.73 -5.06
CA ASP A 19 -0.58 -11.63 -6.00
C ASP A 19 -1.12 -13.00 -6.43
N GLU A 20 -0.31 -14.06 -6.33
CA GLU A 20 -0.72 -15.45 -6.53
C GLU A 20 -1.42 -16.07 -5.32
N ALA A 21 -1.24 -15.50 -4.12
CA ALA A 21 -1.80 -16.04 -2.88
C ALA A 21 -3.33 -15.86 -2.83
N ARG A 22 -4.05 -16.84 -2.31
CA ARG A 22 -5.52 -16.88 -2.27
C ARG A 22 -6.02 -16.89 -0.84
N ILE A 23 -7.23 -16.40 -0.64
CA ILE A 23 -7.96 -16.60 0.61
C ILE A 23 -8.13 -18.10 0.84
N GLY A 24 -7.81 -18.58 2.06
CA GLY A 24 -7.80 -19.98 2.42
C GLY A 24 -6.44 -20.68 2.28
N ASP A 25 -5.45 -20.09 1.63
CA ASP A 25 -4.11 -20.66 1.56
C ASP A 25 -3.45 -20.65 2.94
N TRP A 26 -2.78 -21.75 3.30
CA TRP A 26 -2.09 -21.90 4.58
C TRP A 26 -0.87 -21.00 4.66
N VAL A 27 -0.66 -20.45 5.86
CA VAL A 27 0.48 -19.60 6.18
C VAL A 27 1.10 -19.96 7.52
N LEU A 28 2.40 -19.66 7.67
CA LEU A 28 3.16 -19.79 8.89
C LEU A 28 3.71 -18.43 9.29
N ALA A 29 3.34 -17.95 10.47
CA ALA A 29 3.92 -16.74 11.03
C ALA A 29 5.05 -17.11 11.99
N ILE A 30 6.23 -16.55 11.80
CA ILE A 30 7.41 -16.78 12.63
C ILE A 30 7.78 -15.47 13.34
N GLY A 31 8.15 -15.59 14.60
CA GLY A 31 8.58 -14.45 15.42
C GLY A 31 9.16 -14.88 16.74
N ASN A 32 9.34 -13.93 17.64
CA ASN A 32 9.81 -14.14 19.00
C ASN A 32 8.86 -13.46 20.02
N PRO A 33 7.62 -13.98 20.17
CA PRO A 33 6.65 -13.38 21.07
C PRO A 33 7.15 -13.45 22.52
N PHE A 34 7.06 -12.30 23.17
CA PHE A 34 7.47 -12.11 24.59
C PHE A 34 8.93 -12.46 24.90
N GLY A 35 9.80 -12.57 23.90
CA GLY A 35 11.20 -12.93 24.08
C GLY A 35 11.45 -14.38 24.49
N LEU A 36 10.46 -15.27 24.29
CA LEU A 36 10.54 -16.68 24.67
C LEU A 36 11.34 -17.56 23.69
N GLY A 37 11.90 -16.98 22.65
CA GLY A 37 12.60 -17.68 21.57
C GLY A 37 11.74 -17.78 20.30
N GLY A 38 12.29 -18.42 19.26
CA GLY A 38 11.59 -18.58 18.00
C GLY A 38 10.28 -19.34 18.15
N THR A 39 9.20 -18.73 17.71
CA THR A 39 7.84 -19.30 17.79
C THR A 39 7.23 -19.32 16.41
N VAL A 40 6.57 -20.43 16.07
CA VAL A 40 5.84 -20.61 14.82
C VAL A 40 4.35 -20.76 15.14
N THR A 41 3.52 -19.97 14.47
CA THR A 41 2.07 -20.14 14.49
C THR A 41 1.57 -20.37 13.07
N SER A 42 0.49 -21.15 12.92
CA SER A 42 -0.11 -21.45 11.62
C SER A 42 -1.54 -20.94 11.54
N GLY A 43 -1.97 -20.67 10.34
CA GLY A 43 -3.33 -20.25 10.02
C GLY A 43 -3.49 -20.16 8.50
N ILE A 44 -4.47 -19.39 8.06
CA ILE A 44 -4.77 -19.17 6.64
C ILE A 44 -4.75 -17.67 6.30
N ILE A 45 -4.71 -17.35 5.04
CA ILE A 45 -5.06 -16.02 4.55
C ILE A 45 -6.57 -15.86 4.69
N SER A 46 -7.01 -15.07 5.68
CA SER A 46 -8.42 -14.82 5.94
C SER A 46 -9.02 -13.78 5.00
N ALA A 47 -8.21 -12.80 4.59
CA ALA A 47 -8.60 -11.78 3.61
C ALA A 47 -7.37 -11.13 2.99
N ARG A 48 -7.59 -10.47 1.85
CA ARG A 48 -6.58 -9.68 1.11
C ARG A 48 -7.02 -8.22 1.03
N ASN A 49 -6.03 -7.36 0.79
CA ASN A 49 -6.25 -5.93 0.54
C ASN A 49 -7.03 -5.23 1.69
N ARG A 50 -6.80 -5.65 2.93
CA ARG A 50 -7.45 -5.06 4.09
C ARG A 50 -6.91 -3.67 4.37
N ASP A 51 -7.86 -2.76 4.56
CA ASP A 51 -7.64 -1.42 5.07
C ASP A 51 -8.11 -1.40 6.52
N ILE A 52 -7.22 -1.05 7.43
CA ILE A 52 -7.50 -0.97 8.87
C ILE A 52 -7.37 0.47 9.40
N ASN A 53 -7.34 1.45 8.48
CA ASN A 53 -7.27 2.88 8.73
C ASN A 53 -6.02 3.33 9.53
N LEU A 54 -4.91 2.61 9.43
CA LEU A 54 -3.63 3.05 10.00
C LEU A 54 -2.96 4.11 9.12
N THR A 55 -3.01 3.91 7.80
CA THR A 55 -2.41 4.83 6.83
C THR A 55 -3.29 4.98 5.59
N ARG A 56 -2.94 5.93 4.73
CA ARG A 56 -3.58 6.08 3.40
C ARG A 56 -3.20 4.97 2.42
N TYR A 57 -2.23 4.14 2.78
CA TYR A 57 -1.64 3.11 1.91
C TYR A 57 -1.93 1.70 2.41
N ASP A 58 -2.82 1.57 3.37
CA ASP A 58 -3.15 0.29 3.98
C ASP A 58 -3.55 -0.73 2.92
N ASP A 59 -2.84 -1.85 2.93
CA ASP A 59 -3.03 -2.96 2.02
C ASP A 59 -2.49 -4.22 2.70
N PHE A 60 -3.24 -4.72 3.70
CA PHE A 60 -2.75 -5.79 4.53
C PHE A 60 -3.30 -7.15 4.10
N ILE A 61 -2.47 -8.18 4.31
CA ILE A 61 -2.90 -9.56 4.42
C ILE A 61 -3.55 -9.72 5.78
N GLN A 62 -4.77 -10.24 5.85
CA GLN A 62 -5.36 -10.68 7.10
C GLN A 62 -5.13 -12.18 7.26
N THR A 63 -4.74 -12.62 8.46
CA THR A 63 -4.56 -14.03 8.80
C THR A 63 -5.13 -14.32 10.18
N ASP A 64 -5.55 -15.55 10.40
CA ASP A 64 -5.94 -16.07 11.71
C ASP A 64 -4.77 -16.78 12.44
N ALA A 65 -3.62 -16.94 11.78
CA ALA A 65 -2.38 -17.31 12.48
C ALA A 65 -2.16 -16.35 13.66
N SER A 66 -1.87 -16.88 14.83
CA SER A 66 -1.75 -16.08 16.05
C SER A 66 -0.55 -15.14 15.96
N ILE A 67 -0.84 -13.84 15.79
CA ILE A 67 0.15 -12.76 15.86
C ILE A 67 0.03 -12.13 17.26
N ASN A 68 1.15 -12.08 17.98
CA ASN A 68 1.26 -11.46 19.30
C ASN A 68 2.44 -10.49 19.32
N GLN A 69 2.58 -9.74 20.41
CA GLN A 69 3.73 -8.85 20.60
C GLN A 69 5.04 -9.65 20.52
N GLY A 70 5.94 -9.24 19.61
CA GLY A 70 7.20 -9.93 19.30
C GLY A 70 7.20 -10.66 17.96
N ASN A 71 6.04 -10.92 17.34
CA ASN A 71 5.97 -11.42 15.96
C ASN A 71 6.11 -10.31 14.93
N SER A 72 5.83 -9.05 15.30
CA SER A 72 5.93 -7.90 14.39
C SER A 72 7.35 -7.75 13.83
N GLY A 73 7.46 -7.58 12.52
CA GLY A 73 8.73 -7.59 11.77
C GLY A 73 9.19 -8.97 11.33
N GLY A 74 8.61 -10.05 11.88
CA GLY A 74 8.88 -11.41 11.44
C GLY A 74 8.15 -11.77 10.15
N PRO A 75 8.58 -12.83 9.46
CA PRO A 75 8.01 -13.26 8.19
C PRO A 75 6.67 -13.99 8.35
N LEU A 76 5.82 -13.81 7.34
CA LEU A 76 4.67 -14.68 7.06
C LEU A 76 5.03 -15.53 5.83
N PHE A 77 5.15 -16.83 6.00
CA PHE A 77 5.50 -17.79 4.95
C PHE A 77 4.27 -18.43 4.32
N ASN A 78 4.39 -18.79 3.04
CA ASN A 78 3.53 -19.78 2.41
C ASN A 78 4.09 -21.19 2.61
N LEU A 79 3.36 -22.22 2.15
CA LEU A 79 3.82 -23.63 2.26
C LEU A 79 4.98 -23.98 1.32
N LYS A 80 5.39 -23.10 0.42
CA LYS A 80 6.60 -23.26 -0.40
C LYS A 80 7.87 -22.77 0.32
N GLY A 81 7.74 -22.20 1.54
CA GLY A 81 8.85 -21.59 2.28
C GLY A 81 9.23 -20.19 1.77
N GLU A 82 8.34 -19.52 1.05
CA GLU A 82 8.54 -18.17 0.55
C GLU A 82 7.86 -17.15 1.48
N VAL A 83 8.50 -16.01 1.71
CA VAL A 83 7.95 -14.91 2.49
C VAL A 83 6.93 -14.16 1.65
N ILE A 84 5.65 -14.26 1.99
CA ILE A 84 4.55 -13.56 1.33
C ILE A 84 4.11 -12.31 2.07
N GLY A 85 4.59 -12.09 3.29
CA GLY A 85 4.28 -10.90 4.08
C GLY A 85 5.20 -10.71 5.26
N ILE A 86 5.13 -9.50 5.84
CA ILE A 86 5.82 -9.13 7.08
C ILE A 86 4.77 -8.87 8.16
N ASN A 87 4.78 -9.66 9.24
CA ASN A 87 3.86 -9.52 10.36
C ASN A 87 3.95 -8.11 10.96
N THR A 88 2.82 -7.46 11.20
CA THR A 88 2.85 -6.03 11.55
C THR A 88 1.93 -5.68 12.72
N ALA A 89 0.66 -6.06 12.66
CA ALA A 89 -0.36 -5.56 13.59
C ALA A 89 -1.39 -6.63 13.91
N ILE A 90 -2.11 -6.41 15.01
CA ILE A 90 -3.30 -7.18 15.41
C ILE A 90 -4.44 -6.21 15.74
N ILE A 91 -5.66 -6.67 15.59
CA ILE A 91 -6.81 -6.07 16.28
C ILE A 91 -7.02 -6.90 17.56
N ALA A 92 -6.75 -6.28 18.71
CA ALA A 92 -6.90 -6.91 20.01
C ALA A 92 -7.72 -6.00 20.93
N PRO A 93 -9.04 -6.17 21.03
CA PRO A 93 -9.86 -5.44 21.99
C PRO A 93 -9.41 -5.73 23.42
N GLY A 94 -9.19 -4.67 24.21
CA GLY A 94 -8.88 -4.81 25.63
C GLY A 94 -7.46 -5.29 25.95
N GLN A 95 -6.47 -5.11 25.07
CA GLN A 95 -5.07 -5.54 25.26
C GLN A 95 -4.87 -7.05 25.48
N ALA A 96 -5.85 -7.87 25.16
CA ALA A 96 -5.67 -9.32 25.09
C ALA A 96 -4.78 -9.70 23.90
N GLY A 97 -4.20 -10.89 23.92
CA GLY A 97 -3.42 -11.42 22.79
C GLY A 97 -4.26 -11.62 21.52
N SER A 98 -3.72 -12.35 20.58
CA SER A 98 -4.37 -12.64 19.30
C SER A 98 -5.77 -13.25 19.49
N ILE A 99 -6.73 -12.71 18.76
CA ILE A 99 -8.12 -13.23 18.68
C ILE A 99 -8.39 -13.83 17.29
N GLY A 100 -7.34 -14.20 16.54
CA GLY A 100 -7.47 -14.70 15.17
C GLY A 100 -7.63 -13.59 14.11
N ILE A 101 -7.23 -12.36 14.42
CA ILE A 101 -7.24 -11.23 13.48
C ILE A 101 -5.86 -10.58 13.51
N GLY A 102 -4.97 -11.12 12.72
CA GLY A 102 -3.62 -10.61 12.50
C GLY A 102 -3.46 -9.99 11.11
N PHE A 103 -2.48 -9.09 10.97
CA PHE A 103 -2.19 -8.39 9.73
C PHE A 103 -0.70 -8.44 9.40
N ALA A 104 -0.43 -8.63 8.10
CA ALA A 104 0.92 -8.56 7.55
C ALA A 104 0.97 -7.63 6.34
N ILE A 105 2.09 -6.93 6.18
CA ILE A 105 2.37 -6.15 4.97
C ILE A 105 2.70 -7.14 3.85
N PRO A 106 2.06 -7.07 2.66
CA PRO A 106 2.39 -7.93 1.54
C PRO A 106 3.86 -7.85 1.12
N ALA A 107 4.45 -8.98 0.77
CA ALA A 107 5.86 -9.07 0.35
C ALA A 107 6.17 -8.13 -0.83
N ASN A 108 5.27 -8.03 -1.82
CA ASN A 108 5.43 -7.14 -2.98
C ASN A 108 5.56 -5.67 -2.56
N ALA A 109 4.80 -5.23 -1.54
CA ALA A 109 4.90 -3.87 -1.00
C ALA A 109 6.16 -3.68 -0.16
N ALA A 110 6.51 -4.68 0.67
CA ALA A 110 7.69 -4.65 1.54
C ALA A 110 8.99 -4.63 0.71
N SER A 111 9.12 -5.48 -0.30
CA SER A 111 10.30 -5.56 -1.18
C SER A 111 10.64 -4.21 -1.80
N ASN A 112 9.64 -3.52 -2.39
CA ASN A 112 9.85 -2.21 -2.98
C ASN A 112 10.40 -1.17 -1.97
N ILE A 113 9.89 -1.18 -0.73
CA ILE A 113 10.38 -0.29 0.34
C ILE A 113 11.79 -0.67 0.77
N ILE A 114 12.07 -1.97 0.92
CA ILE A 114 13.39 -2.48 1.29
C ILE A 114 14.43 -2.07 0.23
N ASP A 115 14.14 -2.26 -1.05
CA ASP A 115 15.03 -1.86 -2.15
C ASP A 115 15.34 -0.36 -2.13
N GLN A 116 14.33 0.47 -1.85
CA GLN A 116 14.54 1.92 -1.71
C GLN A 116 15.42 2.26 -0.50
N LEU A 117 15.21 1.59 0.64
CA LEU A 117 16.03 1.80 1.83
C LEU A 117 17.47 1.34 1.62
N ILE A 118 17.70 0.23 0.92
CA ILE A 118 19.04 -0.23 0.56
C ILE A 118 19.72 0.78 -0.36
N LYS A 119 19.03 1.23 -1.39
CA LYS A 119 19.61 2.06 -2.45
C LYS A 119 19.79 3.53 -2.03
N TYR A 120 18.86 4.06 -1.24
CA TYR A 120 18.78 5.50 -0.96
C TYR A 120 18.86 5.86 0.52
N GLY A 121 18.77 4.89 1.43
CA GLY A 121 18.66 5.14 2.87
C GLY A 121 17.32 5.72 3.32
N GLU A 122 16.40 5.94 2.39
CA GLU A 122 15.11 6.59 2.62
C GLU A 122 14.05 6.08 1.64
N THR A 123 12.78 6.25 1.99
CA THR A 123 11.68 5.96 1.06
C THR A 123 11.47 7.11 0.08
N ARG A 124 11.11 6.78 -1.15
CA ARG A 124 10.82 7.74 -2.22
C ARG A 124 9.49 7.39 -2.85
N ARG A 125 8.44 8.10 -2.47
CA ARG A 125 7.08 7.85 -2.96
C ARG A 125 6.74 8.81 -4.09
N GLY A 126 6.10 8.28 -5.14
CA GLY A 126 5.50 9.10 -6.18
C GLY A 126 4.43 10.03 -5.59
N TRP A 127 4.27 11.20 -6.21
CA TRP A 127 3.33 12.21 -5.77
C TRP A 127 2.69 12.93 -6.96
N LEU A 128 1.35 13.07 -6.90
CA LEU A 128 0.55 13.82 -7.88
C LEU A 128 0.29 15.26 -7.45
N GLY A 129 0.02 15.46 -6.16
CA GLY A 129 -0.40 16.75 -5.61
C GLY A 129 -1.88 17.05 -5.78
N VAL A 130 -2.74 16.05 -5.51
CA VAL A 130 -4.19 16.19 -5.49
C VAL A 130 -4.75 15.77 -4.14
N ARG A 131 -5.81 16.43 -3.69
CA ARG A 131 -6.70 15.91 -2.65
C ARG A 131 -7.88 15.25 -3.35
N ILE A 132 -8.26 14.09 -2.86
CA ILE A 132 -9.28 13.26 -3.50
C ILE A 132 -10.37 12.86 -2.51
N GLN A 133 -11.52 12.55 -3.06
CA GLN A 133 -12.66 12.02 -2.33
C GLN A 133 -13.36 10.91 -3.12
N GLU A 134 -14.23 10.18 -2.46
CA GLU A 134 -14.94 9.06 -3.05
C GLU A 134 -15.95 9.54 -4.11
N VAL A 135 -16.08 8.75 -5.16
CA VAL A 135 -17.14 8.91 -6.14
C VAL A 135 -18.37 8.17 -5.63
N THR A 136 -19.32 8.90 -5.06
CA THR A 136 -20.58 8.31 -4.58
C THR A 136 -21.49 7.94 -5.75
N LYS A 137 -22.60 7.23 -5.47
CA LYS A 137 -23.60 6.87 -6.48
C LYS A 137 -24.19 8.11 -7.12
N GLU A 138 -24.51 9.11 -6.31
CA GLU A 138 -25.09 10.37 -6.74
C GLU A 138 -24.13 11.14 -7.67
N ILE A 139 -22.84 11.18 -7.33
CA ILE A 139 -21.82 11.80 -8.19
C ILE A 139 -21.71 11.04 -9.52
N ALA A 140 -21.71 9.71 -9.48
CA ALA A 140 -21.65 8.88 -10.69
C ALA A 140 -22.86 9.12 -11.62
N GLU A 141 -24.06 9.26 -11.06
CA GLU A 141 -25.29 9.57 -11.79
C GLU A 141 -25.23 10.95 -12.46
N VAL A 142 -24.84 11.99 -11.72
CA VAL A 142 -24.69 13.35 -12.24
C VAL A 142 -23.67 13.42 -13.37
N GLU A 143 -22.55 12.71 -13.21
CA GLU A 143 -21.47 12.63 -14.18
C GLU A 143 -21.71 11.63 -15.33
N ASN A 144 -22.84 10.90 -15.35
CA ASN A 144 -23.11 9.83 -16.31
C ASN A 144 -22.05 8.73 -16.33
N LEU A 145 -21.46 8.40 -15.21
CA LEU A 145 -20.61 7.22 -15.06
C LEU A 145 -21.47 5.97 -14.89
N LYS A 146 -21.08 4.88 -15.53
CA LYS A 146 -21.81 3.60 -15.42
C LYS A 146 -21.79 3.00 -14.02
N THR A 147 -20.73 3.26 -13.28
CA THR A 147 -20.51 2.77 -11.91
C THR A 147 -19.79 3.82 -11.08
N PRO A 148 -20.04 3.88 -9.76
CA PRO A 148 -19.28 4.74 -8.85
C PRO A 148 -17.86 4.21 -8.74
N SER A 149 -16.95 4.73 -9.56
CA SER A 149 -15.54 4.32 -9.61
C SER A 149 -14.62 5.51 -9.84
N GLY A 150 -13.35 5.36 -9.50
CA GLY A 150 -12.37 6.41 -9.64
C GLY A 150 -12.09 7.17 -8.35
N ALA A 151 -11.32 8.22 -8.48
CA ALA A 151 -11.00 9.18 -7.43
C ALA A 151 -11.38 10.58 -7.89
N LEU A 152 -12.35 11.21 -7.23
CA LEU A 152 -12.77 12.60 -7.51
C LEU A 152 -11.73 13.56 -6.94
N VAL A 153 -11.21 14.43 -7.76
CA VAL A 153 -10.26 15.48 -7.36
C VAL A 153 -11.03 16.61 -6.66
N ALA A 154 -10.85 16.74 -5.35
CA ALA A 154 -11.42 17.81 -4.55
C ALA A 154 -10.62 19.12 -4.68
N SER A 155 -9.29 19.01 -4.75
CA SER A 155 -8.42 20.16 -4.98
C SER A 155 -7.08 19.72 -5.57
N VAL A 156 -6.38 20.67 -6.20
CA VAL A 156 -5.05 20.47 -6.78
C VAL A 156 -4.08 21.40 -6.06
N GLY A 157 -2.94 20.87 -5.63
CA GLY A 157 -1.89 21.65 -5.00
C GLY A 157 -1.16 22.52 -6.01
N GLU A 158 -0.90 23.77 -5.66
CA GLU A 158 -0.15 24.71 -6.52
C GLU A 158 1.22 24.16 -6.87
N LYS A 159 1.63 24.36 -8.12
CA LYS A 159 2.92 23.93 -8.68
C LYS A 159 3.18 22.43 -8.61
N SER A 160 2.15 21.64 -8.27
CA SER A 160 2.23 20.19 -8.24
C SER A 160 2.33 19.58 -9.65
N PRO A 161 2.70 18.30 -9.78
CA PRO A 161 2.62 17.58 -11.06
C PRO A 161 1.23 17.63 -11.69
N ALA A 162 0.16 17.49 -10.88
CA ALA A 162 -1.22 17.55 -11.35
C ALA A 162 -1.59 18.95 -11.89
N ASP A 163 -1.17 20.00 -11.18
CA ASP A 163 -1.40 21.39 -11.59
C ASP A 163 -0.73 21.68 -12.96
N LYS A 164 0.54 21.31 -13.09
CA LYS A 164 1.31 21.47 -14.36
C LYS A 164 0.67 20.70 -15.52
N ALA A 165 0.02 19.58 -15.26
CA ALA A 165 -0.69 18.78 -16.26
C ALA A 165 -2.11 19.31 -16.55
N GLY A 166 -2.55 20.34 -15.83
CA GLY A 166 -3.88 20.91 -15.98
C GLY A 166 -5.01 20.02 -15.49
N ILE A 167 -4.74 19.21 -14.45
CA ILE A 167 -5.76 18.55 -13.64
C ILE A 167 -6.50 19.62 -12.85
N LYS A 168 -7.79 19.46 -12.66
CA LYS A 168 -8.66 20.46 -11.99
C LYS A 168 -9.53 19.78 -10.94
N ALA A 169 -9.99 20.57 -9.98
CA ALA A 169 -11.07 20.14 -9.09
C ALA A 169 -12.31 19.76 -9.93
N GLY A 170 -12.98 18.69 -9.56
CA GLY A 170 -14.09 18.08 -10.30
C GLY A 170 -13.69 17.01 -11.31
N ASP A 171 -12.40 16.83 -11.62
CA ASP A 171 -11.95 15.69 -12.42
C ASP A 171 -12.13 14.38 -11.65
N ILE A 172 -12.49 13.30 -12.32
CA ILE A 172 -12.49 11.96 -11.74
C ILE A 172 -11.38 11.15 -12.41
N ILE A 173 -10.40 10.71 -11.64
CA ILE A 173 -9.30 9.89 -12.14
C ILE A 173 -9.78 8.44 -12.19
N LEU A 174 -9.92 7.88 -13.40
CA LEU A 174 -10.42 6.53 -13.64
C LEU A 174 -9.32 5.52 -13.94
N GLU A 175 -8.16 5.99 -14.42
CA GLU A 175 -7.01 5.12 -14.73
C GLU A 175 -5.70 5.88 -14.46
N PHE A 176 -4.72 5.16 -13.92
CA PHE A 176 -3.37 5.64 -13.66
C PHE A 176 -2.37 4.66 -14.26
N ASP A 177 -1.64 5.10 -15.29
CA ASP A 177 -0.59 4.33 -15.97
C ASP A 177 -1.04 2.91 -16.36
N GLY A 178 -2.22 2.80 -17.00
CA GLY A 178 -2.85 1.56 -17.42
C GLY A 178 -3.60 0.80 -16.31
N LYS A 179 -3.48 1.20 -15.05
CA LYS A 179 -4.16 0.55 -13.91
C LYS A 179 -5.50 1.24 -13.64
N LYS A 180 -6.60 0.50 -13.70
CA LYS A 180 -7.94 1.01 -13.35
C LYS A 180 -7.99 1.43 -11.88
N ILE A 181 -8.63 2.56 -11.61
CA ILE A 181 -8.90 3.07 -10.27
C ILE A 181 -10.37 2.78 -9.95
N ASP A 182 -10.61 1.63 -9.34
CA ASP A 182 -11.97 1.19 -9.01
C ASP A 182 -12.53 1.92 -7.79
N THR A 183 -11.63 2.30 -6.85
CA THR A 183 -11.96 3.04 -5.63
C THR A 183 -10.99 4.19 -5.41
N MET A 184 -11.43 5.23 -4.71
CA MET A 184 -10.57 6.37 -4.34
C MET A 184 -9.26 5.92 -3.68
N ARG A 185 -9.31 4.93 -2.79
CA ARG A 185 -8.16 4.44 -2.00
C ARG A 185 -7.08 3.76 -2.83
N LYS A 186 -7.42 3.28 -4.02
CA LYS A 186 -6.45 2.64 -4.94
C LYS A 186 -5.46 3.66 -5.52
N LEU A 187 -5.90 4.91 -5.76
CA LEU A 187 -5.05 5.92 -6.38
C LEU A 187 -3.80 6.25 -5.55
N PRO A 188 -3.88 6.57 -4.24
CA PRO A 188 -2.68 6.82 -3.44
C PRO A 188 -1.70 5.66 -3.43
N LYS A 189 -2.19 4.42 -3.39
CA LYS A 189 -1.36 3.20 -3.39
C LYS A 189 -0.54 3.08 -4.68
N VAL A 190 -1.20 3.17 -5.83
CA VAL A 190 -0.52 3.03 -7.13
C VAL A 190 0.41 4.20 -7.42
N VAL A 191 0.07 5.41 -6.99
CA VAL A 191 0.93 6.58 -7.13
C VAL A 191 2.18 6.44 -6.26
N ALA A 192 2.02 6.09 -4.98
CA ALA A 192 3.14 5.96 -4.04
C ALA A 192 4.10 4.82 -4.40
N SER A 193 3.60 3.74 -5.03
CA SER A 193 4.41 2.62 -5.51
C SER A 193 5.08 2.85 -6.87
N THR A 194 4.80 3.99 -7.52
CA THR A 194 5.40 4.33 -8.82
C THR A 194 6.61 5.25 -8.62
N ASP A 195 7.66 5.01 -9.39
CA ASP A 195 8.93 5.73 -9.26
C ASP A 195 8.78 7.24 -9.41
N VAL A 196 9.48 7.97 -8.55
CA VAL A 196 9.64 9.43 -8.66
C VAL A 196 10.31 9.77 -9.99
N GLY A 197 9.78 10.75 -10.69
CA GLY A 197 10.28 11.16 -11.99
C GLY A 197 9.75 10.35 -13.18
N LYS A 198 8.98 9.27 -12.92
CA LYS A 198 8.34 8.53 -14.01
C LYS A 198 7.26 9.37 -14.67
N SER A 199 7.24 9.36 -16.01
CA SER A 199 6.14 9.92 -16.79
C SER A 199 5.02 8.92 -16.88
N VAL A 200 3.83 9.31 -16.45
CA VAL A 200 2.63 8.46 -16.39
C VAL A 200 1.48 9.09 -17.15
N THR A 201 0.56 8.25 -17.63
CA THR A 201 -0.69 8.69 -18.27
C THR A 201 -1.86 8.46 -17.33
N LEU A 202 -2.71 9.47 -17.19
CA LEU A 202 -3.97 9.41 -16.46
C LEU A 202 -5.13 9.44 -17.46
N LYS A 203 -6.15 8.60 -17.28
CA LYS A 203 -7.45 8.81 -17.89
C LYS A 203 -8.36 9.46 -16.86
N ILE A 204 -8.78 10.66 -17.17
CA ILE A 204 -9.68 11.45 -16.33
C ILE A 204 -11.03 11.62 -17.00
N TRP A 205 -12.07 11.70 -16.20
CA TRP A 205 -13.41 12.08 -16.59
C TRP A 205 -13.64 13.53 -16.25
N ARG A 206 -13.93 14.35 -17.24
CA ARG A 206 -14.20 15.80 -17.10
C ARG A 206 -15.31 16.20 -18.06
N ASN A 207 -16.34 16.88 -17.57
CA ASN A 207 -17.47 17.33 -18.39
C ASN A 207 -18.08 16.17 -19.21
N LYS A 208 -18.28 15.03 -18.59
CA LYS A 208 -18.86 13.80 -19.20
C LYS A 208 -18.05 13.25 -20.40
N LYS A 209 -16.75 13.54 -20.43
CA LYS A 209 -15.83 13.04 -21.47
C LYS A 209 -14.57 12.48 -20.87
N MET A 210 -14.05 11.41 -21.50
CA MET A 210 -12.73 10.88 -21.16
C MET A 210 -11.63 11.75 -21.76
N ILE A 211 -10.64 12.10 -20.97
CA ILE A 211 -9.48 12.91 -21.37
C ILE A 211 -8.22 12.22 -20.87
N ASP A 212 -7.21 12.12 -21.72
CA ASP A 212 -5.89 11.65 -21.35
C ASP A 212 -5.03 12.83 -20.89
N LYS A 213 -4.33 12.64 -19.80
CA LYS A 213 -3.35 13.59 -19.25
C LYS A 213 -2.04 12.87 -18.98
N ARG A 214 -0.94 13.47 -19.42
CA ARG A 214 0.40 12.97 -19.13
C ARG A 214 1.09 13.91 -18.15
N LEU A 215 1.77 13.35 -17.15
CA LEU A 215 2.54 14.09 -16.17
C LEU A 215 3.74 13.28 -15.67
N THR A 216 4.68 13.98 -15.08
CA THR A 216 5.84 13.36 -14.40
C THR A 216 5.63 13.43 -12.91
N LEU A 217 5.73 12.28 -12.21
CA LEU A 217 5.53 12.22 -10.78
C LEU A 217 6.58 13.01 -10.01
N GLY A 218 6.13 13.76 -9.02
CA GLY A 218 6.98 14.38 -8.02
C GLY A 218 7.35 13.39 -6.90
N ARG A 219 8.12 13.87 -5.93
CA ARG A 219 8.45 13.14 -4.71
C ARG A 219 7.58 13.64 -3.55
N LEU A 220 6.87 12.71 -2.89
CA LEU A 220 5.97 13.04 -1.78
C LEU A 220 6.72 13.69 -0.62
N GLU A 221 7.85 13.12 -0.22
CA GLU A 221 8.65 13.58 0.93
C GLU A 221 9.23 14.99 0.75
N SER A 222 9.30 15.47 -0.50
CA SER A 222 9.75 16.82 -0.84
C SER A 222 8.59 17.82 -0.99
N SER A 223 7.34 17.35 -0.95
CA SER A 223 6.16 18.18 -1.13
C SER A 223 5.88 19.07 0.09
N SER A 224 5.20 20.21 -0.12
CA SER A 224 4.71 21.06 0.96
C SER A 224 3.74 20.31 1.87
N GLU A 225 2.86 19.49 1.29
CA GLU A 225 1.89 18.68 2.02
C GLU A 225 2.55 17.73 3.05
N PHE A 226 3.71 17.17 2.72
CA PHE A 226 4.43 16.27 3.63
C PHE A 226 5.17 17.04 4.73
N LYS A 227 5.71 18.22 4.40
CA LYS A 227 6.43 19.07 5.35
C LYS A 227 5.50 19.67 6.41
N GLU A 228 4.31 20.12 6.01
CA GLU A 228 3.28 20.65 6.93
C GLU A 228 2.77 19.62 7.95
N LYS A 229 2.80 18.33 7.62
CA LYS A 229 2.39 17.26 8.56
C LYS A 229 3.46 16.87 9.57
N LYS A 230 4.71 17.30 9.37
CA LYS A 230 5.83 17.04 10.30
C LYS A 230 6.13 18.21 11.23
N ALA A 231 5.58 19.38 10.97
CA ALA A 231 5.64 20.55 11.82
C ALA A 231 4.46 20.55 12.81
#